data_2625640cf006ab65269eeb4e6a140ea0
#
_entry.id   2625640cf006ab65269eeb4e6a140ea0
#
_cell.length_a   1.000
_cell.length_b   1.000
_cell.length_c   1.000
_cell.angle_alpha   90.00
_cell.angle_beta   90.00
_cell.angle_gamma   90.00
#
_symmetry.space_group_name_H-M   'P 1'
#
loop_
_entity.id
_entity.type
_entity.pdbx_description
1 polymer ?
#
loop_
_entity_poly.entity_id
_entity_poly.type
_entity_poly.pdbx_seq_one_letter_code
_entity_poly.pdbx_strand_id
1 'polypeptide(L)'
;MSEWESCKDLNTRLAAPIIDYKCPQEWDRKQLRSLGKVSCYSVHAAGLALKDAGLLKGNELNESNLDPSVQDGRMGVASGSSTGSTDSILDMAKLVLDMDSSFNANTYIKMMPHTTAANIALFYSLKGRIIPTSSACTSGSHAIGYAYESIKNGSIDMMLAGGAEELCVSEAYVFDKLYATSVKNSTPNLTPTPFEKDRDGLVLGEGAGFLVLESE
;
A
#
# COMPACT_ATOMS: atom_id res chain seq x y z
N MET A 1 16.21 -4.29 13.73
CA MET A 1 16.18 -3.02 12.97
C MET A 1 16.56 -1.88 13.91
N SER A 2 17.49 -1.00 13.50
CA SER A 2 17.98 0.12 14.33
C SER A 2 16.88 1.09 14.75
N GLU A 3 15.88 1.31 13.90
CA GLU A 3 14.74 2.20 14.21
C GLU A 3 13.86 1.66 15.35
N TRP A 4 13.82 0.35 15.58
CA TRP A 4 13.05 -0.28 16.64
C TRP A 4 13.84 -0.40 17.96
N GLU A 5 15.13 -0.13 17.94
CA GLU A 5 15.97 -0.08 19.14
C GLU A 5 15.58 1.05 20.09
N SER A 6 15.00 2.13 19.54
CA SER A 6 14.45 3.22 20.35
C SER A 6 13.20 2.82 21.16
N CYS A 7 12.50 1.76 20.72
CA CYS A 7 11.33 1.23 21.41
C CYS A 7 11.74 0.11 22.39
N LYS A 8 12.19 0.53 23.59
CA LYS A 8 12.74 -0.38 24.60
C LYS A 8 11.82 -1.51 25.05
N ASP A 9 10.51 -1.31 24.91
CA ASP A 9 9.47 -2.22 25.40
C ASP A 9 8.97 -3.24 24.37
N LEU A 10 9.61 -3.34 23.20
CA LEU A 10 9.29 -4.36 22.20
C LEU A 10 10.00 -5.66 22.50
N ASN A 11 9.27 -6.78 22.46
CA ASN A 11 9.82 -8.13 22.56
C ASN A 11 10.39 -8.59 21.20
N THR A 12 9.67 -8.29 20.11
CA THR A 12 10.16 -8.57 18.75
C THR A 12 11.25 -7.59 18.30
N ARG A 13 12.21 -8.09 17.56
CA ARG A 13 13.22 -7.30 16.81
C ARG A 13 13.19 -7.60 15.33
N LEU A 14 12.14 -8.31 14.89
CA LEU A 14 12.00 -8.82 13.54
C LEU A 14 11.09 -7.92 12.71
N ALA A 15 11.51 -7.70 11.47
CA ALA A 15 10.72 -7.01 10.45
C ALA A 15 11.20 -7.40 9.06
N ALA A 16 10.34 -7.20 8.06
CA ALA A 16 10.60 -7.45 6.65
C ALA A 16 10.41 -6.15 5.82
N PRO A 17 11.36 -5.21 5.90
CA PRO A 17 11.32 -3.98 5.13
C PRO A 17 11.66 -4.22 3.65
N ILE A 18 11.14 -3.36 2.78
CA ILE A 18 11.67 -3.21 1.42
C ILE A 18 12.95 -2.37 1.50
N ILE A 19 14.09 -3.01 1.24
CA ILE A 19 15.39 -2.35 1.33
C ILE A 19 15.63 -1.56 0.03
N ASP A 20 16.15 -0.32 0.17
CA ASP A 20 16.57 0.55 -0.93
C ASP A 20 15.48 0.89 -1.97
N TYR A 21 14.20 0.86 -1.58
CA TYR A 21 13.14 1.28 -2.48
C TYR A 21 13.28 2.76 -2.86
N LYS A 22 13.20 2.99 -4.15
CA LYS A 22 13.12 4.34 -4.74
C LYS A 22 11.95 4.37 -5.71
N CYS A 23 11.19 5.46 -5.69
CA CYS A 23 10.21 5.70 -6.75
C CYS A 23 10.91 5.72 -8.10
N PRO A 24 10.26 5.23 -9.18
CA PRO A 24 10.80 5.31 -10.53
C PRO A 24 11.29 6.71 -10.88
N GLN A 25 12.46 6.80 -11.55
CA GLN A 25 13.11 8.08 -11.82
C GLN A 25 12.33 8.97 -12.81
N GLU A 26 11.48 8.35 -13.62
CA GLU A 26 10.60 9.01 -14.56
C GLU A 26 9.41 9.74 -13.91
N TRP A 27 9.14 9.47 -12.63
CA TRP A 27 8.05 10.14 -11.90
C TRP A 27 8.45 11.55 -11.50
N ASP A 28 7.70 12.53 -12.00
CA ASP A 28 7.97 13.92 -11.73
C ASP A 28 7.52 14.37 -10.32
N ARG A 29 7.97 15.57 -9.93
CA ARG A 29 7.64 16.16 -8.62
C ARG A 29 6.13 16.37 -8.43
N LYS A 30 5.39 16.64 -9.51
CA LYS A 30 3.93 16.85 -9.45
C LYS A 30 3.22 15.54 -9.15
N GLN A 31 3.66 14.45 -9.77
CA GLN A 31 3.15 13.10 -9.52
C GLN A 31 3.45 12.64 -8.09
N LEU A 32 4.66 12.89 -7.58
CA LEU A 32 5.10 12.45 -6.27
C LEU A 32 4.51 13.23 -5.09
N ARG A 33 4.05 14.46 -5.29
CA ARG A 33 3.69 15.37 -4.18
C ARG A 33 2.57 14.88 -3.26
N SER A 34 1.61 14.09 -3.78
CA SER A 34 0.48 13.52 -3.03
C SER A 34 0.71 12.08 -2.59
N LEU A 35 1.81 11.47 -3.02
CA LEU A 35 2.15 10.09 -2.69
C LEU A 35 2.89 10.04 -1.35
N GLY A 36 2.29 9.43 -0.34
CA GLY A 36 3.02 8.91 0.80
C GLY A 36 3.69 7.59 0.44
N LYS A 37 4.46 7.02 1.33
CA LYS A 37 5.22 5.76 1.11
C LYS A 37 4.31 4.64 0.62
N VAL A 38 3.17 4.41 1.29
CA VAL A 38 2.17 3.40 0.90
C VAL A 38 1.62 3.65 -0.50
N SER A 39 1.30 4.92 -0.82
CA SER A 39 0.81 5.26 -2.16
C SER A 39 1.87 5.09 -3.24
N CYS A 40 3.15 5.36 -2.95
CA CYS A 40 4.25 5.06 -3.88
C CYS A 40 4.32 3.56 -4.19
N TYR A 41 4.23 2.71 -3.18
CA TYR A 41 4.18 1.26 -3.38
C TYR A 41 2.96 0.83 -4.20
N SER A 42 1.79 1.39 -3.85
CA SER A 42 0.52 1.08 -4.55
C SER A 42 0.57 1.45 -6.03
N VAL A 43 1.01 2.66 -6.35
CA VAL A 43 1.10 3.15 -7.74
C VAL A 43 2.13 2.34 -8.54
N HIS A 44 3.27 2.02 -7.93
CA HIS A 44 4.30 1.21 -8.57
C HIS A 44 3.78 -0.21 -8.88
N ALA A 45 3.23 -0.90 -7.89
CA ALA A 45 2.70 -2.25 -8.08
C ALA A 45 1.50 -2.29 -9.06
N ALA A 46 0.64 -1.26 -9.04
CA ALA A 46 -0.43 -1.10 -10.03
C ALA A 46 0.12 -0.95 -11.45
N GLY A 47 1.19 -0.17 -11.64
CA GLY A 47 1.87 -0.03 -12.93
C GLY A 47 2.47 -1.35 -13.43
N LEU A 48 3.07 -2.14 -12.53
CA LEU A 48 3.57 -3.46 -12.87
C LEU A 48 2.45 -4.41 -13.29
N ALA A 49 1.31 -4.39 -12.61
CA ALA A 49 0.13 -5.18 -12.98
C ALA A 49 -0.45 -4.77 -14.34
N LEU A 50 -0.54 -3.46 -14.61
CA LEU A 50 -0.96 -2.93 -15.92
C LEU A 50 0.00 -3.36 -17.04
N LYS A 51 1.30 -3.36 -16.76
CA LYS A 51 2.31 -3.82 -17.70
C LYS A 51 2.21 -5.32 -17.97
N ASP A 52 2.03 -6.14 -16.93
CA ASP A 52 1.85 -7.59 -17.04
C ASP A 52 0.60 -7.95 -17.85
N ALA A 53 -0.50 -7.19 -17.66
CA ALA A 53 -1.73 -7.32 -18.44
C ALA A 53 -1.62 -6.79 -19.88
N GLY A 54 -0.47 -6.25 -20.31
CA GLY A 54 -0.27 -5.70 -21.66
C GLY A 54 -0.96 -4.35 -21.90
N LEU A 55 -1.51 -3.73 -20.87
CA LEU A 55 -2.24 -2.46 -20.93
C LEU A 55 -1.32 -1.23 -20.79
N LEU A 56 -0.09 -1.42 -20.34
CA LEU A 56 0.93 -0.39 -20.27
C LEU A 56 2.14 -0.80 -21.12
N LYS A 57 2.48 0.02 -22.10
CA LYS A 57 3.52 -0.27 -23.10
C LYS A 57 4.86 0.40 -22.72
N GLY A 58 5.96 -0.21 -23.16
CA GLY A 58 7.30 0.33 -22.89
C GLY A 58 7.82 0.02 -21.49
N ASN A 59 8.81 0.79 -21.04
CA ASN A 59 9.52 0.53 -19.79
C ASN A 59 9.13 1.48 -18.65
N GLU A 60 8.60 2.63 -18.96
CA GLU A 60 8.24 3.65 -17.98
C GLU A 60 6.82 3.45 -17.47
N LEU A 61 6.66 3.44 -16.15
CA LEU A 61 5.38 3.27 -15.47
C LEU A 61 4.68 4.64 -15.32
N ASN A 62 4.15 5.16 -16.43
CA ASN A 62 3.44 6.44 -16.44
C ASN A 62 2.18 6.37 -17.33
N GLU A 63 1.29 7.37 -17.18
CA GLU A 63 0.01 7.43 -17.88
C GLU A 63 0.14 7.53 -19.42
N SER A 64 1.24 8.11 -19.91
CA SER A 64 1.45 8.29 -21.36
C SER A 64 1.67 6.99 -22.10
N ASN A 65 2.09 5.96 -21.40
CA ASN A 65 2.33 4.62 -21.93
C ASN A 65 1.13 3.68 -21.76
N LEU A 66 0.07 4.15 -21.09
CA LEU A 66 -1.15 3.37 -20.86
C LEU A 66 -1.99 3.29 -22.15
N ASP A 67 -2.62 2.15 -22.39
CA ASP A 67 -3.55 1.98 -23.50
C ASP A 67 -4.76 2.92 -23.31
N PRO A 68 -5.09 3.78 -24.28
CA PRO A 68 -6.19 4.72 -24.16
C PRO A 68 -7.56 4.07 -23.85
N SER A 69 -7.74 2.81 -24.22
CA SER A 69 -8.99 2.07 -23.99
C SER A 69 -9.32 1.89 -22.52
N VAL A 70 -8.31 1.94 -21.62
CA VAL A 70 -8.54 1.82 -20.16
C VAL A 70 -8.74 3.17 -19.46
N GLN A 71 -8.57 4.29 -20.18
CA GLN A 71 -8.77 5.64 -19.66
C GLN A 71 -10.15 6.24 -19.98
N ASP A 72 -11.01 5.50 -20.69
CA ASP A 72 -12.33 5.95 -21.12
C ASP A 72 -13.45 5.76 -20.07
N GLY A 73 -13.12 5.20 -18.92
CA GLY A 73 -14.06 4.93 -17.82
C GLY A 73 -14.36 3.44 -17.61
N ARG A 74 -13.89 2.56 -18.48
CA ARG A 74 -14.08 1.11 -18.35
C ARG A 74 -13.20 0.44 -17.32
N MET A 75 -12.11 1.11 -16.88
CA MET A 75 -11.23 0.60 -15.84
C MET A 75 -11.37 1.41 -14.55
N GLY A 76 -11.67 0.72 -13.47
CA GLY A 76 -11.71 1.27 -12.12
C GLY A 76 -10.55 0.82 -11.24
N VAL A 77 -10.56 1.26 -9.98
CA VAL A 77 -9.56 0.93 -8.97
C VAL A 77 -10.24 0.52 -7.67
N ALA A 78 -9.88 -0.62 -7.13
CA ALA A 78 -10.15 -1.01 -5.75
C ALA A 78 -8.82 -1.18 -5.02
N SER A 79 -8.59 -0.42 -3.95
CA SER A 79 -7.32 -0.45 -3.22
C SER A 79 -7.52 -0.17 -1.74
N GLY A 80 -6.77 -0.89 -0.91
CA GLY A 80 -6.81 -0.74 0.53
C GLY A 80 -5.43 -0.70 1.19
N SER A 81 -5.42 -0.06 2.34
CA SER A 81 -4.33 -0.01 3.30
C SER A 81 -4.95 0.06 4.70
N SER A 82 -4.27 -0.44 5.71
CA SER A 82 -4.73 -0.39 7.10
C SER A 82 -4.62 1.03 7.66
N THR A 83 -3.45 1.65 7.50
CA THR A 83 -3.07 2.87 8.22
C THR A 83 -2.73 4.06 7.31
N GLY A 84 -2.44 3.84 6.02
CA GLY A 84 -1.89 4.88 5.17
C GLY A 84 -0.42 5.19 5.51
N SER A 85 0.04 6.43 5.30
CA SER A 85 1.44 6.80 5.55
C SER A 85 1.64 7.36 6.96
N THR A 86 2.30 6.58 7.80
CA THR A 86 2.46 6.85 9.25
C THR A 86 3.37 8.02 9.55
N ASP A 87 4.38 8.31 8.73
CA ASP A 87 5.20 9.53 8.86
C ASP A 87 4.34 10.79 8.74
N SER A 88 3.35 10.77 7.86
CA SER A 88 2.41 11.89 7.69
C SER A 88 1.45 12.01 8.87
N ILE A 89 1.08 10.91 9.50
CA ILE A 89 0.30 10.90 10.76
C ILE A 89 1.14 11.50 11.89
N LEU A 90 2.42 11.17 11.96
CA LEU A 90 3.34 11.73 12.95
C LEU A 90 3.49 13.25 12.79
N ASP A 91 3.61 13.76 11.56
CA ASP A 91 3.67 15.19 11.29
C ASP A 91 2.38 15.92 11.71
N MET A 92 1.23 15.30 11.51
CA MET A 92 -0.05 15.82 12.00
C MET A 92 -0.08 15.85 13.54
N ALA A 93 0.37 14.78 14.19
CA ALA A 93 0.42 14.71 15.64
C ALA A 93 1.34 15.79 16.23
N LYS A 94 2.50 16.03 15.64
CA LYS A 94 3.42 17.14 16.03
C LYS A 94 2.72 18.49 15.93
N LEU A 95 1.98 18.76 14.83
CA LEU A 95 1.23 20.00 14.67
C LEU A 95 0.20 20.19 15.79
N VAL A 96 -0.58 19.15 16.10
CA VAL A 96 -1.64 19.20 17.13
C VAL A 96 -1.04 19.41 18.53
N LEU A 97 0.18 18.90 18.78
CA LEU A 97 0.90 19.02 20.04
C LEU A 97 1.75 20.31 20.14
N ASP A 98 1.60 21.25 19.19
CA ASP A 98 2.39 22.49 19.14
C ASP A 98 3.92 22.23 19.08
N MET A 99 4.31 21.17 18.39
CA MET A 99 5.70 20.82 18.12
C MET A 99 6.09 21.28 16.72
N ASP A 100 7.42 21.37 16.46
CA ASP A 100 7.93 21.65 15.11
C ASP A 100 7.45 20.58 14.12
N SER A 101 6.76 21.00 13.06
CA SER A 101 6.08 20.13 12.11
C SER A 101 6.21 20.66 10.69
N SER A 102 6.43 19.73 9.73
CA SER A 102 6.40 20.01 8.30
C SER A 102 4.99 19.84 7.68
N PHE A 103 3.96 19.69 8.49
CA PHE A 103 2.59 19.43 8.09
C PHE A 103 2.04 20.47 7.11
N ASN A 104 1.43 20.00 6.04
CA ASN A 104 0.79 20.81 5.00
C ASN A 104 -0.36 20.03 4.34
N ALA A 105 -1.06 20.64 3.36
CA ALA A 105 -2.18 20.00 2.69
C ALA A 105 -1.85 18.66 2.04
N ASN A 106 -0.65 18.50 1.47
CA ASN A 106 -0.22 17.22 0.91
C ASN A 106 0.01 16.17 1.99
N THR A 107 0.59 16.56 3.13
CA THR A 107 0.78 15.66 4.28
C THR A 107 -0.57 15.12 4.77
N TYR A 108 -1.60 15.98 4.83
CA TYR A 108 -2.96 15.57 5.18
C TYR A 108 -3.51 14.50 4.22
N ILE A 109 -3.29 14.65 2.92
CA ILE A 109 -3.72 13.65 1.93
C ILE A 109 -2.96 12.33 2.10
N LYS A 110 -1.65 12.39 2.29
CA LYS A 110 -0.77 11.22 2.41
C LYS A 110 -1.10 10.31 3.59
N MET A 111 -1.56 10.88 4.71
CA MET A 111 -1.83 10.10 5.92
C MET A 111 -3.05 9.20 5.83
N MET A 112 -3.97 9.44 4.86
CA MET A 112 -5.24 8.73 4.82
C MET A 112 -5.15 7.46 3.98
N PRO A 113 -5.52 6.26 4.50
CA PRO A 113 -5.37 5.00 3.78
C PRO A 113 -6.20 4.92 2.50
N HIS A 114 -7.37 5.56 2.44
CA HIS A 114 -8.24 5.55 1.27
C HIS A 114 -7.65 6.30 0.06
N THR A 115 -6.63 7.14 0.26
CA THR A 115 -5.99 7.87 -0.83
C THR A 115 -5.12 7.00 -1.73
N THR A 116 -4.81 5.76 -1.35
CA THR A 116 -4.12 4.82 -2.23
C THR A 116 -4.90 4.58 -3.51
N ALA A 117 -6.21 4.32 -3.42
CA ALA A 117 -7.08 4.13 -4.58
C ALA A 117 -7.17 5.41 -5.44
N ALA A 118 -7.33 6.57 -4.81
CA ALA A 118 -7.40 7.86 -5.49
C ALA A 118 -6.08 8.20 -6.20
N ASN A 119 -4.93 7.96 -5.55
CA ASN A 119 -3.61 8.22 -6.13
C ASN A 119 -3.33 7.33 -7.35
N ILE A 120 -3.71 6.04 -7.32
CA ILE A 120 -3.59 5.16 -8.49
C ILE A 120 -4.44 5.70 -9.65
N ALA A 121 -5.71 6.02 -9.38
CA ALA A 121 -6.61 6.52 -10.42
C ALA A 121 -6.11 7.83 -11.04
N LEU A 122 -5.65 8.78 -10.22
CA LEU A 122 -5.10 10.06 -10.70
C LEU A 122 -3.81 9.88 -11.47
N PHE A 123 -2.91 9.01 -10.99
CA PHE A 123 -1.60 8.79 -11.60
C PHE A 123 -1.71 8.18 -13.00
N TYR A 124 -2.61 7.23 -13.19
CA TYR A 124 -2.85 6.56 -14.48
C TYR A 124 -4.04 7.13 -15.25
N SER A 125 -4.60 8.26 -14.81
CA SER A 125 -5.76 8.92 -15.45
C SER A 125 -6.95 7.98 -15.67
N LEU A 126 -7.17 7.04 -14.75
CA LEU A 126 -8.30 6.11 -14.79
C LEU A 126 -9.57 6.82 -14.36
N LYS A 127 -10.64 6.71 -15.17
CA LYS A 127 -11.90 7.44 -14.98
C LYS A 127 -13.05 6.55 -14.51
N GLY A 128 -12.78 5.27 -14.31
CA GLY A 128 -13.77 4.33 -13.81
C GLY A 128 -14.01 4.46 -12.30
N ARG A 129 -14.74 3.51 -11.75
CA ARG A 129 -15.13 3.49 -10.35
C ARG A 129 -13.92 3.39 -9.41
N ILE A 130 -13.92 4.16 -8.32
CA ILE A 130 -12.90 4.10 -7.26
C ILE A 130 -13.55 3.51 -6.01
N ILE A 131 -12.99 2.42 -5.49
CA ILE A 131 -13.47 1.71 -4.29
C ILE A 131 -12.31 1.64 -3.29
N PRO A 132 -12.20 2.58 -2.35
CA PRO A 132 -11.24 2.45 -1.26
C PRO A 132 -11.73 1.40 -0.25
N THR A 133 -10.82 0.50 0.14
CA THR A 133 -11.10 -0.55 1.11
C THR A 133 -10.12 -0.46 2.27
N SER A 134 -10.57 -0.03 3.43
CA SER A 134 -9.77 0.02 4.67
C SER A 134 -10.46 -0.82 5.72
N SER A 135 -10.02 -2.07 5.86
CA SER A 135 -10.56 -3.08 6.76
C SER A 135 -9.45 -3.88 7.44
N ALA A 136 -8.43 -3.14 7.92
CA ALA A 136 -7.22 -3.71 8.53
C ALA A 136 -6.54 -4.73 7.57
N CYS A 137 -6.08 -5.86 8.07
CA CYS A 137 -5.35 -6.90 7.31
C CYS A 137 -6.12 -7.46 6.11
N THR A 138 -7.45 -7.31 6.06
CA THR A 138 -8.31 -7.78 4.96
C THR A 138 -8.52 -6.75 3.86
N SER A 139 -7.92 -5.56 3.95
CA SER A 139 -8.13 -4.46 2.99
C SER A 139 -7.87 -4.87 1.54
N GLY A 140 -6.74 -5.53 1.28
CA GLY A 140 -6.41 -6.03 -0.07
C GLY A 140 -7.36 -7.12 -0.56
N SER A 141 -7.77 -8.04 0.31
CA SER A 141 -8.74 -9.09 -0.04
C SER A 141 -10.12 -8.52 -0.36
N HIS A 142 -10.57 -7.53 0.41
CA HIS A 142 -11.83 -6.81 0.13
C HIS A 142 -11.75 -6.05 -1.21
N ALA A 143 -10.61 -5.43 -1.52
CA ALA A 143 -10.41 -4.77 -2.81
C ALA A 143 -10.63 -5.74 -3.98
N ILE A 144 -10.03 -6.92 -3.91
CA ILE A 144 -10.19 -7.97 -4.94
C ILE A 144 -11.65 -8.44 -4.99
N GLY A 145 -12.29 -8.68 -3.84
CA GLY A 145 -13.68 -9.12 -3.76
C GLY A 145 -14.65 -8.12 -4.39
N TYR A 146 -14.57 -6.84 -4.02
CA TYR A 146 -15.43 -5.79 -4.59
C TYR A 146 -15.15 -5.53 -6.08
N ALA A 147 -13.91 -5.67 -6.53
CA ALA A 147 -13.58 -5.60 -7.95
C ALA A 147 -14.25 -6.74 -8.72
N TYR A 148 -14.10 -7.97 -8.23
CA TYR A 148 -14.77 -9.14 -8.80
C TYR A 148 -16.29 -8.97 -8.86
N GLU A 149 -16.93 -8.57 -7.77
CA GLU A 149 -18.38 -8.34 -7.74
C GLU A 149 -18.83 -7.25 -8.72
N SER A 150 -18.05 -6.16 -8.83
CA SER A 150 -18.35 -5.05 -9.73
C SER A 150 -18.32 -5.48 -11.20
N ILE A 151 -17.34 -6.30 -11.58
CA ILE A 151 -17.21 -6.86 -12.94
C ILE A 151 -18.31 -7.89 -13.18
N LYS A 152 -18.48 -8.84 -12.27
CA LYS A 152 -19.51 -9.89 -12.39
C LYS A 152 -20.93 -9.35 -12.55
N ASN A 153 -21.22 -8.23 -11.89
CA ASN A 153 -22.53 -7.56 -11.98
C ASN A 153 -22.65 -6.61 -13.19
N GLY A 154 -21.64 -6.56 -14.07
CA GLY A 154 -21.65 -5.69 -15.25
C GLY A 154 -21.58 -4.19 -14.95
N SER A 155 -21.12 -3.82 -13.74
CA SER A 155 -21.01 -2.41 -13.35
C SER A 155 -19.77 -1.74 -13.93
N ILE A 156 -18.77 -2.51 -14.30
CA ILE A 156 -17.52 -2.06 -14.91
C ILE A 156 -16.86 -3.25 -15.63
N ASP A 157 -16.06 -2.99 -16.66
CA ASP A 157 -15.43 -4.04 -17.46
C ASP A 157 -14.10 -4.53 -16.86
N MET A 158 -13.32 -3.61 -16.27
CA MET A 158 -11.99 -3.90 -15.72
C MET A 158 -11.75 -3.18 -14.40
N MET A 159 -10.96 -3.80 -13.52
CA MET A 159 -10.55 -3.22 -12.26
C MET A 159 -9.07 -3.51 -11.94
N LEU A 160 -8.32 -2.49 -11.55
CA LEU A 160 -7.12 -2.68 -10.74
C LEU A 160 -7.53 -2.97 -9.30
N ALA A 161 -7.08 -4.07 -8.74
CA ALA A 161 -7.47 -4.48 -7.39
C ALA A 161 -6.27 -4.95 -6.58
N GLY A 162 -6.15 -4.47 -5.34
CA GLY A 162 -5.05 -4.86 -4.48
C GLY A 162 -4.94 -4.05 -3.19
N GLY A 163 -3.76 -4.09 -2.61
CA GLY A 163 -3.48 -3.36 -1.37
C GLY A 163 -2.00 -3.12 -1.19
N ALA A 164 -1.69 -2.25 -0.25
CA ALA A 164 -0.34 -1.93 0.15
C ALA A 164 -0.28 -1.54 1.62
N GLU A 165 0.87 -1.80 2.24
CA GLU A 165 1.15 -1.35 3.59
C GLU A 165 2.61 -0.96 3.75
N GLU A 166 2.90 -0.01 4.63
CA GLU A 166 4.26 0.34 5.04
C GLU A 166 4.56 -0.24 6.42
N LEU A 167 5.83 -0.54 6.64
CA LEU A 167 6.31 -0.97 7.94
C LEU A 167 6.42 0.24 8.86
N CYS A 168 5.77 0.18 10.02
CA CYS A 168 5.87 1.22 11.02
C CYS A 168 6.00 0.67 12.45
N VAL A 169 6.60 1.47 13.32
CA VAL A 169 6.84 1.08 14.71
C VAL A 169 5.55 0.98 15.51
N SER A 170 4.52 1.76 15.17
CA SER A 170 3.23 1.73 15.88
C SER A 170 2.48 0.41 15.67
N GLU A 171 2.51 -0.14 14.45
CA GLU A 171 1.96 -1.48 14.19
C GLU A 171 2.76 -2.56 14.92
N ALA A 172 4.09 -2.47 14.87
CA ALA A 172 4.95 -3.38 15.62
C ALA A 172 4.61 -3.38 17.11
N TYR A 173 4.44 -2.20 17.68
CA TYR A 173 4.09 -2.05 19.09
C TYR A 173 2.74 -2.69 19.43
N VAL A 174 1.70 -2.43 18.62
CA VAL A 174 0.37 -2.99 18.85
C VAL A 174 0.40 -4.52 18.80
N PHE A 175 0.98 -5.10 17.75
CA PHE A 175 1.02 -6.57 17.61
C PHE A 175 1.94 -7.24 18.63
N ASP A 176 3.01 -6.58 19.04
CA ASP A 176 3.90 -7.09 20.09
C ASP A 176 3.20 -7.10 21.45
N LYS A 177 2.43 -6.05 21.81
CA LYS A 177 1.66 -5.99 23.05
C LYS A 177 0.48 -6.98 23.07
N LEU A 178 0.01 -7.39 21.90
CA LEU A 178 -0.98 -8.47 21.76
C LEU A 178 -0.34 -9.87 21.78
N TYR A 179 0.98 -9.96 21.96
CA TYR A 179 1.74 -11.22 21.88
C TYR A 179 1.54 -11.97 20.56
N ALA A 180 1.33 -11.24 19.48
CA ALA A 180 1.05 -11.77 18.16
C ALA A 180 2.30 -11.84 17.27
N THR A 181 3.39 -11.18 17.65
CA THR A 181 4.65 -11.17 16.90
C THR A 181 5.54 -12.35 17.26
N SER A 182 6.30 -12.82 16.27
CA SER A 182 7.39 -13.77 16.51
C SER A 182 8.50 -13.12 17.34
N VAL A 183 9.01 -13.86 18.30
CA VAL A 183 10.14 -13.47 19.15
C VAL A 183 11.40 -14.31 18.88
N LYS A 184 11.47 -15.00 17.76
CA LYS A 184 12.67 -15.75 17.30
C LYS A 184 13.79 -14.82 16.85
N ASN A 185 14.11 -13.82 17.66
CA ASN A 185 15.08 -12.75 17.34
C ASN A 185 16.49 -13.28 16.99
N SER A 186 16.90 -14.39 17.59
CA SER A 186 18.20 -15.03 17.35
C SER A 186 18.21 -15.92 16.10
N THR A 187 17.05 -16.26 15.57
CA THR A 187 16.89 -17.18 14.42
C THR A 187 15.89 -16.64 13.41
N PRO A 188 16.15 -15.44 12.83
CA PRO A 188 15.17 -14.73 11.99
C PRO A 188 14.76 -15.53 10.74
N ASN A 189 15.62 -16.42 10.24
CA ASN A 189 15.33 -17.25 9.07
C ASN A 189 14.36 -18.42 9.35
N LEU A 190 13.99 -18.64 10.62
CA LEU A 190 13.04 -19.67 11.05
C LEU A 190 11.66 -19.11 11.39
N THR A 191 11.36 -17.91 10.88
CA THR A 191 10.08 -17.20 11.10
C THR A 191 9.84 -16.18 9.96
N PRO A 192 8.58 -15.81 9.62
CA PRO A 192 7.37 -16.51 10.00
C PRO A 192 7.25 -17.86 9.30
N THR A 193 6.56 -18.79 9.94
CA THR A 193 6.27 -20.10 9.37
C THR A 193 4.74 -20.32 9.38
N PRO A 194 3.99 -19.67 8.46
CA PRO A 194 2.54 -19.78 8.43
C PRO A 194 2.12 -21.24 8.32
N PHE A 195 1.08 -21.59 9.08
CA PHE A 195 0.50 -22.95 9.13
C PHE A 195 1.36 -24.05 9.81
N GLU A 196 2.63 -23.77 10.14
CA GLU A 196 3.47 -24.71 10.88
C GLU A 196 3.00 -24.88 12.31
N LYS A 197 3.20 -26.10 12.88
CA LYS A 197 2.82 -26.41 14.25
C LYS A 197 3.55 -25.55 15.27
N ASP A 198 4.83 -25.30 15.03
CA ASP A 198 5.74 -24.61 15.96
C ASP A 198 5.90 -23.11 15.61
N ARG A 199 4.94 -22.54 14.89
CA ARG A 199 4.90 -21.10 14.65
C ARG A 199 4.71 -20.35 15.96
N ASP A 200 5.38 -19.22 16.09
CA ASP A 200 5.35 -18.40 17.32
C ASP A 200 4.77 -16.99 17.12
N GLY A 201 4.37 -16.65 15.90
CA GLY A 201 3.77 -15.34 15.62
C GLY A 201 4.10 -14.84 14.23
N LEU A 202 3.61 -13.63 13.93
CA LEU A 202 3.85 -12.93 12.67
C LEU A 202 5.14 -12.12 12.70
N VAL A 203 5.64 -11.78 11.53
CA VAL A 203 6.70 -10.78 11.32
C VAL A 203 6.10 -9.67 10.47
N LEU A 204 6.15 -8.44 10.97
CA LEU A 204 5.64 -7.28 10.25
C LEU A 204 6.51 -7.00 9.03
N GLY A 205 5.87 -6.69 7.93
CA GLY A 205 6.50 -6.35 6.67
C GLY A 205 5.88 -5.13 6.03
N GLU A 206 6.40 -4.76 4.88
CA GLU A 206 5.84 -3.75 3.99
C GLU A 206 5.81 -4.27 2.55
N GLY A 207 4.90 -3.74 1.74
CA GLY A 207 4.76 -4.16 0.36
C GLY A 207 3.48 -3.68 -0.29
N ALA A 208 3.36 -4.02 -1.59
CA ALA A 208 2.14 -3.83 -2.36
C ALA A 208 1.95 -4.99 -3.34
N GLY A 209 0.70 -5.34 -3.60
CA GLY A 209 0.32 -6.32 -4.61
C GLY A 209 -0.97 -5.92 -5.29
N PHE A 210 -0.97 -5.95 -6.64
CA PHE A 210 -2.12 -5.60 -7.45
C PHE A 210 -2.36 -6.60 -8.56
N LEU A 211 -3.62 -6.74 -8.93
CA LEU A 211 -4.13 -7.54 -10.04
C LEU A 211 -4.91 -6.65 -11.00
N VAL A 212 -4.88 -6.97 -12.28
CA VAL A 212 -5.88 -6.51 -13.24
C VAL A 212 -6.93 -7.62 -13.36
N LEU A 213 -8.18 -7.28 -13.07
CA LEU A 213 -9.34 -8.14 -13.27
C LEU A 213 -10.16 -7.60 -14.44
N GLU A 214 -10.64 -8.48 -15.30
CA GLU A 214 -11.47 -8.12 -16.46
C GLU A 214 -12.61 -9.12 -16.68
N SER A 215 -13.64 -8.69 -17.40
CA SER A 215 -14.71 -9.59 -17.87
C SER A 215 -14.19 -10.49 -19.00
N GLU A 216 -14.71 -11.70 -19.09
CA GLU A 216 -14.49 -12.60 -20.24
C GLU A 216 -15.09 -12.04 -21.53
#